data_07148f8c9424b07d2516a6bb3e1e3ddd
#
_entry.id   07148f8c9424b07d2516a6bb3e1e3ddd
#
_cell.length_a   1.000
_cell.length_b   1.000
_cell.length_c   1.000
_cell.angle_alpha   90.00
_cell.angle_beta   90.00
_cell.angle_gamma   90.00
#
_symmetry.space_group_name_H-M   'P 1'
#
loop_
_entity.id
_entity.type
_entity.pdbx_description
1 polymer ?
#
loop_
_entity_poly.entity_id
_entity_poly.type
_entity_poly.pdbx_seq_one_letter_code
_entity_poly.pdbx_strand_id
1 'polypeptide(L)'
;MVHKKCSLNIVFLDFLLSLRCNIKCIKQVVMNSEIILEINGYKCNLLKYKYCFSRNIDREGRPVTGVLGGNIYIEMESNGSNCILDMMLVDTDRQRPAFFSHAEPFPVWGKILHSIDDMMFRELSFDEAYLYCYDEIMNATESSPMLTRFLISPTRLDINRTIRLDRRINTTDGFWWEECKEEERIVI
;
A
#
# COMPACT_ATOMS: atom_id res chain seq x y z
N MET A 1 -65.17 -38.89 -12.04
CA MET A 1 -63.77 -38.69 -12.40
C MET A 1 -63.44 -37.22 -12.22
N VAL A 2 -62.97 -36.84 -11.04
CA VAL A 2 -62.82 -35.44 -10.68
C VAL A 2 -61.56 -35.21 -9.87
N HIS A 3 -60.73 -34.33 -10.33
CA HIS A 3 -59.76 -33.47 -9.64
C HIS A 3 -58.89 -34.03 -8.49
N LYS A 4 -57.62 -34.30 -8.86
CA LYS A 4 -56.46 -34.19 -7.95
C LYS A 4 -55.31 -33.51 -8.69
N LYS A 5 -55.38 -32.18 -8.76
CA LYS A 5 -54.25 -31.33 -9.19
C LYS A 5 -54.42 -29.96 -8.57
N CYS A 6 -54.04 -29.78 -7.33
CA CYS A 6 -53.85 -28.43 -6.76
C CYS A 6 -53.21 -28.35 -5.36
N SER A 7 -52.34 -29.25 -4.97
CA SER A 7 -51.67 -29.07 -3.66
C SER A 7 -50.14 -29.05 -3.68
N LEU A 8 -49.52 -29.26 -4.86
CA LEU A 8 -48.05 -29.30 -4.93
C LEU A 8 -47.42 -27.93 -5.20
N ASN A 9 -48.17 -26.96 -5.70
CA ASN A 9 -47.62 -25.66 -6.08
C ASN A 9 -47.49 -24.64 -4.92
N ILE A 10 -48.27 -24.81 -3.85
CA ILE A 10 -48.25 -23.84 -2.74
C ILE A 10 -47.06 -24.06 -1.84
N VAL A 11 -46.70 -25.31 -1.56
CA VAL A 11 -45.52 -25.63 -0.71
C VAL A 11 -44.21 -25.24 -1.36
N PHE A 12 -44.15 -25.31 -2.70
CA PHE A 12 -42.94 -24.91 -3.44
C PHE A 12 -42.76 -23.38 -3.50
N LEU A 13 -43.87 -22.64 -3.50
CA LEU A 13 -43.83 -21.17 -3.49
C LEU A 13 -43.38 -20.63 -2.13
N ASP A 14 -43.83 -21.25 -1.03
CA ASP A 14 -43.43 -20.86 0.33
C ASP A 14 -41.97 -21.19 0.59
N PHE A 15 -41.45 -22.29 0.04
CA PHE A 15 -40.04 -22.63 0.13
C PHE A 15 -39.12 -21.64 -0.64
N LEU A 16 -39.56 -21.20 -1.83
CA LEU A 16 -38.84 -20.19 -2.63
C LEU A 16 -38.92 -18.79 -2.00
N LEU A 17 -40.05 -18.46 -1.34
CA LEU A 17 -40.18 -17.19 -0.60
C LEU A 17 -39.33 -17.18 0.68
N SER A 18 -39.21 -18.31 1.36
CA SER A 18 -38.34 -18.50 2.52
C SER A 18 -36.85 -18.37 2.13
N LEU A 19 -36.45 -18.94 1.00
CA LEU A 19 -35.10 -18.78 0.45
C LEU A 19 -34.81 -17.33 0.02
N ARG A 20 -35.78 -16.61 -0.55
CA ARG A 20 -35.63 -15.19 -0.87
C ARG A 20 -35.55 -14.30 0.37
N CYS A 21 -36.16 -14.67 1.48
CA CYS A 21 -36.10 -13.93 2.74
C CYS A 21 -34.72 -14.10 3.42
N ASN A 22 -34.09 -15.29 3.30
CA ASN A 22 -32.77 -15.54 3.86
C ASN A 22 -31.63 -14.89 3.04
N ILE A 23 -31.83 -14.59 1.74
CA ILE A 23 -30.86 -13.90 0.90
C ILE A 23 -30.86 -12.38 1.15
N LYS A 24 -31.96 -11.82 1.73
CA LYS A 24 -32.02 -10.37 2.02
C LYS A 24 -31.31 -9.92 3.28
N CYS A 25 -30.71 -10.81 4.04
CA CYS A 25 -30.05 -10.47 5.31
C CYS A 25 -28.54 -10.67 5.33
N ILE A 26 -27.90 -10.84 4.19
CA ILE A 26 -26.47 -10.55 4.11
C ILE A 26 -26.39 -9.02 3.99
N LYS A 27 -26.43 -8.31 5.11
CA LYS A 27 -25.90 -6.96 5.20
C LYS A 27 -24.47 -7.07 4.72
N GLN A 28 -24.23 -6.60 3.51
CA GLN A 28 -22.88 -6.38 3.03
C GLN A 28 -22.27 -5.42 4.05
N VAL A 29 -21.43 -5.94 4.93
CA VAL A 29 -20.65 -5.12 5.85
C VAL A 29 -19.71 -4.35 4.94
N VAL A 30 -20.08 -3.13 4.61
CA VAL A 30 -19.19 -2.20 3.90
C VAL A 30 -18.15 -1.83 4.93
N MET A 31 -17.01 -2.51 4.89
CA MET A 31 -15.85 -2.13 5.69
C MET A 31 -15.36 -0.79 5.16
N ASN A 32 -15.37 0.23 5.99
CA ASN A 32 -14.81 1.52 5.65
C ASN A 32 -13.30 1.45 5.81
N SER A 33 -12.59 1.36 4.67
CA SER A 33 -11.13 1.30 4.63
C SER A 33 -10.61 2.64 4.14
N GLU A 34 -9.75 3.25 4.92
CA GLU A 34 -9.09 4.52 4.61
C GLU A 34 -7.59 4.33 4.62
N ILE A 35 -6.93 4.87 3.59
CA ILE A 35 -5.47 4.81 3.47
C ILE A 35 -4.96 6.24 3.27
N ILE A 36 -4.15 6.70 4.21
CA ILE A 36 -3.57 8.06 4.18
C ILE A 36 -2.05 7.95 4.03
N LEU A 37 -1.51 8.67 3.07
CA LEU A 37 -0.07 8.92 2.94
C LEU A 37 0.26 10.29 3.55
N GLU A 38 1.27 10.33 4.40
CA GLU A 38 1.96 11.54 4.82
C GLU A 38 3.40 11.46 4.31
N ILE A 39 3.82 12.40 3.48
CA ILE A 39 5.16 12.46 2.91
C ILE A 39 5.68 13.91 2.93
N ASN A 40 6.81 14.16 3.59
CA ASN A 40 7.39 15.51 3.76
C ASN A 40 6.37 16.57 4.21
N GLY A 41 5.39 16.19 5.06
CA GLY A 41 4.31 17.06 5.51
C GLY A 41 3.10 17.18 4.57
N TYR A 42 3.18 16.65 3.35
CA TYR A 42 2.05 16.55 2.45
C TYR A 42 1.18 15.33 2.81
N LYS A 43 -0.16 15.52 2.81
CA LYS A 43 -1.12 14.45 3.10
C LYS A 43 -2.05 14.22 1.91
N CYS A 44 -2.24 12.95 1.57
CA CYS A 44 -3.22 12.55 0.56
C CYS A 44 -3.82 11.18 0.87
N ASN A 45 -5.03 10.96 0.33
CA ASN A 45 -5.68 9.67 0.38
C ASN A 45 -5.17 8.79 -0.75
N LEU A 46 -4.94 7.53 -0.44
CA LEU A 46 -4.48 6.54 -1.41
C LEU A 46 -5.63 5.62 -1.80
N LEU A 47 -5.63 5.21 -3.06
CA LEU A 47 -6.48 4.12 -3.54
C LEU A 47 -5.86 2.76 -3.21
N LYS A 48 -4.53 2.69 -3.30
CA LYS A 48 -3.82 1.44 -3.14
C LYS A 48 -2.35 1.67 -2.80
N TYR A 49 -1.81 0.79 -1.99
CA TYR A 49 -0.37 0.63 -1.85
C TYR A 49 0.00 -0.85 -1.88
N LYS A 50 1.24 -1.13 -2.26
CA LYS A 50 1.79 -2.48 -2.29
C LYS A 50 3.26 -2.44 -1.94
N TYR A 51 3.70 -3.34 -1.10
CA TYR A 51 5.12 -3.63 -0.88
C TYR A 51 5.33 -5.14 -0.93
N CYS A 52 6.52 -5.56 -1.27
CA CYS A 52 6.84 -6.98 -1.34
C CYS A 52 8.25 -7.25 -0.86
N PHE A 53 8.42 -8.44 -0.31
CA PHE A 53 9.69 -9.00 0.09
C PHE A 53 9.84 -10.36 -0.55
N SER A 54 11.07 -10.73 -0.89
CA SER A 54 11.39 -12.01 -1.49
C SER A 54 12.74 -12.51 -1.00
N ARG A 55 12.99 -13.80 -1.19
CA ARG A 55 14.30 -14.43 -1.04
C ARG A 55 14.52 -15.33 -2.23
N ASN A 56 15.75 -15.45 -2.67
CA ASN A 56 16.10 -16.48 -3.61
C ASN A 56 16.18 -17.81 -2.87
N ILE A 57 15.72 -18.87 -3.52
CA ILE A 57 15.74 -20.24 -2.99
C ILE A 57 16.59 -21.14 -3.87
N ASP A 58 17.23 -22.17 -3.27
CA ASP A 58 17.93 -23.23 -3.97
C ASP A 58 16.97 -24.28 -4.55
N ARG A 59 17.54 -25.34 -5.15
CA ARG A 59 16.75 -26.44 -5.71
C ARG A 59 16.01 -27.28 -4.64
N GLU A 60 16.44 -27.18 -3.39
CA GLU A 60 15.83 -27.86 -2.25
C GLU A 60 14.79 -27.00 -1.52
N GLY A 61 14.53 -25.77 -2.02
CA GLY A 61 13.57 -24.83 -1.44
C GLY A 61 14.12 -24.03 -0.25
N ARG A 62 15.44 -24.05 -0.01
CA ARG A 62 16.06 -23.33 1.10
C ARG A 62 16.43 -21.91 0.67
N PRO A 63 16.19 -20.87 1.53
CA PRO A 63 16.63 -19.52 1.22
C PRO A 63 18.16 -19.43 1.12
N VAL A 64 18.65 -18.87 0.01
CA VAL A 64 20.09 -18.67 -0.25
C VAL A 64 20.50 -17.18 -0.19
N THR A 65 19.54 -16.28 -0.04
CA THR A 65 19.81 -14.85 0.15
C THR A 65 19.10 -14.31 1.38
N GLY A 66 19.55 -13.15 1.86
CA GLY A 66 18.78 -12.32 2.77
C GLY A 66 17.44 -11.87 2.16
N VAL A 67 16.65 -11.11 2.91
CA VAL A 67 15.39 -10.55 2.43
C VAL A 67 15.67 -9.44 1.41
N LEU A 68 15.06 -9.53 0.24
CA LEU A 68 15.13 -8.55 -0.84
C LEU A 68 13.78 -7.85 -0.97
N GLY A 69 13.75 -6.60 -1.45
CA GLY A 69 12.51 -5.85 -1.65
C GLY A 69 12.36 -4.70 -0.67
N GLY A 70 11.12 -4.41 -0.26
CA GLY A 70 10.79 -3.28 0.61
C GLY A 70 10.48 -2.00 -0.16
N ASN A 71 10.49 -2.01 -1.48
CA ASN A 71 10.00 -0.90 -2.28
C ASN A 71 8.48 -0.82 -2.17
N ILE A 72 7.97 0.41 -2.12
CA ILE A 72 6.55 0.69 -1.95
C ILE A 72 6.00 1.25 -3.25
N TYR A 73 5.04 0.55 -3.84
CA TYR A 73 4.20 1.04 -4.92
C TYR A 73 2.99 1.75 -4.33
N ILE A 74 2.66 2.92 -4.85
CA ILE A 74 1.56 3.76 -4.41
C ILE A 74 0.72 4.17 -5.62
N GLU A 75 -0.61 4.16 -5.44
CA GLU A 75 -1.59 4.61 -6.42
C GLU A 75 -2.60 5.51 -5.72
N MET A 76 -2.84 6.69 -6.28
CA MET A 76 -3.79 7.68 -5.78
C MET A 76 -4.57 8.32 -6.93
N GLU A 77 -5.70 8.93 -6.62
CA GLU A 77 -6.37 9.79 -7.61
C GLU A 77 -5.50 11.03 -7.88
N SER A 78 -5.37 11.37 -9.15
CA SER A 78 -4.68 12.60 -9.54
C SER A 78 -5.55 13.80 -9.14
N ASN A 79 -4.98 14.69 -8.34
CA ASN A 79 -5.67 15.87 -7.82
C ASN A 79 -5.16 17.19 -8.45
N GLY A 80 -4.38 17.09 -9.53
CA GLY A 80 -3.75 18.25 -10.18
C GLY A 80 -2.63 18.90 -9.37
N SER A 81 -2.24 18.31 -8.23
CA SER A 81 -1.09 18.77 -7.43
C SER A 81 0.19 18.09 -7.92
N ASN A 82 1.21 18.88 -8.21
CA ASN A 82 2.51 18.39 -8.63
C ASN A 82 3.43 18.05 -7.44
N CYS A 83 2.95 18.07 -6.19
CA CYS A 83 3.80 17.92 -5.00
C CYS A 83 4.70 16.69 -5.04
N ILE A 84 4.20 15.54 -5.48
CA ILE A 84 4.99 14.30 -5.55
C ILE A 84 6.03 14.39 -6.66
N LEU A 85 5.63 14.90 -7.82
CA LEU A 85 6.55 15.12 -8.94
C LEU A 85 7.62 16.15 -8.59
N ASP A 86 7.24 17.23 -7.92
CA ASP A 86 8.18 18.26 -7.45
C ASP A 86 9.21 17.66 -6.47
N MET A 87 8.80 16.80 -5.55
CA MET A 87 9.73 16.11 -4.64
C MET A 87 10.73 15.24 -5.41
N MET A 88 10.31 14.61 -6.50
CA MET A 88 11.18 13.81 -7.35
C MET A 88 12.14 14.68 -8.19
N LEU A 89 11.67 15.84 -8.68
CA LEU A 89 12.44 16.73 -9.55
C LEU A 89 13.41 17.66 -8.78
N VAL A 90 13.06 18.04 -7.56
CA VAL A 90 13.92 18.84 -6.68
C VAL A 90 15.28 18.18 -6.46
N ASP A 91 15.31 16.89 -6.53
CA ASP A 91 16.51 16.07 -6.48
C ASP A 91 17.51 16.41 -7.60
N THR A 92 17.04 16.72 -8.80
CA THR A 92 17.88 16.98 -9.97
C THR A 92 18.36 18.42 -10.09
N ASP A 93 17.56 19.41 -9.67
CA ASP A 93 17.82 20.83 -10.01
C ASP A 93 18.57 21.63 -8.93
N ARG A 94 18.39 21.30 -7.65
CA ARG A 94 18.99 22.08 -6.55
C ARG A 94 20.49 21.84 -6.32
N GLN A 95 21.05 20.78 -6.87
CA GLN A 95 22.40 20.35 -6.56
C GLN A 95 23.38 20.40 -7.74
N ARG A 96 23.09 21.12 -8.83
CA ARG A 96 24.05 21.35 -9.89
C ARG A 96 24.88 22.64 -9.68
N PRO A 97 25.94 22.63 -8.88
CA PRO A 97 27.09 23.42 -9.22
C PRO A 97 27.63 22.79 -10.50
N ALA A 98 27.86 23.60 -11.53
CA ALA A 98 28.27 23.21 -12.89
C ALA A 98 29.52 22.33 -13.01
N PHE A 99 30.10 21.83 -11.94
CA PHE A 99 31.35 21.11 -11.86
C PHE A 99 31.33 19.73 -11.20
N PHE A 100 30.19 19.28 -10.62
CA PHE A 100 30.13 17.98 -9.96
C PHE A 100 29.10 17.07 -10.64
N SER A 101 29.56 15.97 -11.18
CA SER A 101 28.77 14.99 -11.94
C SER A 101 27.91 14.06 -11.09
N HIS A 102 27.82 14.27 -9.79
CA HIS A 102 27.05 13.41 -8.87
C HIS A 102 26.18 14.29 -7.97
N ALA A 103 24.99 14.62 -8.45
CA ALA A 103 23.94 15.13 -7.57
C ALA A 103 23.49 13.98 -6.65
N GLU A 104 23.60 14.17 -5.35
CA GLU A 104 23.05 13.22 -4.40
C GLU A 104 21.53 13.38 -4.37
N PRO A 105 20.76 12.26 -4.47
CA PRO A 105 19.32 12.32 -4.43
C PRO A 105 18.81 12.85 -3.09
N PHE A 106 17.74 13.64 -3.14
CA PHE A 106 17.15 14.21 -1.92
C PHE A 106 16.17 13.21 -1.30
N PRO A 107 16.42 12.71 -0.07
CA PRO A 107 15.56 11.72 0.54
C PRO A 107 14.24 12.35 0.98
N VAL A 108 13.18 11.56 0.94
CA VAL A 108 11.88 11.86 1.53
C VAL A 108 11.62 10.96 2.74
N TRP A 109 10.80 11.45 3.67
CA TRP A 109 10.35 10.69 4.82
C TRP A 109 8.83 10.74 4.90
N GLY A 110 8.24 9.74 5.53
CA GLY A 110 6.81 9.72 5.66
C GLY A 110 6.26 8.43 6.24
N LYS A 111 4.95 8.34 6.19
CA LYS A 111 4.22 7.16 6.65
C LYS A 111 2.95 6.93 5.84
N ILE A 112 2.54 5.67 5.78
CA ILE A 112 1.24 5.25 5.26
C ILE A 112 0.45 4.69 6.45
N LEU A 113 -0.71 5.26 6.68
CA LEU A 113 -1.65 4.84 7.70
C LEU A 113 -2.85 4.18 7.01
N HIS A 114 -3.11 2.94 7.35
CA HIS A 114 -4.25 2.19 6.84
C HIS A 114 -5.17 1.84 8.02
N SER A 115 -6.36 2.39 8.04
CA SER A 115 -7.41 2.13 9.02
C SER A 115 -8.57 1.38 8.39
N ILE A 116 -9.23 0.54 9.18
CA ILE A 116 -10.43 -0.19 8.82
C ILE A 116 -11.42 0.00 9.97
N ASP A 117 -12.60 0.57 9.67
CA ASP A 117 -13.63 0.89 10.66
C ASP A 117 -13.06 1.69 11.85
N ASP A 118 -12.28 2.74 11.56
CA ASP A 118 -11.59 3.63 12.50
C ASP A 118 -10.51 2.95 13.36
N MET A 119 -10.21 1.69 13.12
CA MET A 119 -9.12 1.00 13.79
C MET A 119 -7.87 0.95 12.92
N MET A 120 -6.71 1.23 13.52
CA MET A 120 -5.42 1.13 12.83
C MET A 120 -5.15 -0.33 12.46
N PHE A 121 -5.13 -0.61 11.16
CA PHE A 121 -4.82 -1.93 10.62
C PHE A 121 -3.34 -2.08 10.29
N ARG A 122 -2.74 -1.06 9.65
CA ARG A 122 -1.35 -1.09 9.21
C ARG A 122 -0.74 0.31 9.25
N GLU A 123 0.45 0.42 9.82
CA GLU A 123 1.31 1.59 9.75
C GLU A 123 2.62 1.20 9.06
N LEU A 124 2.99 1.92 8.01
CA LEU A 124 4.28 1.82 7.36
C LEU A 124 4.97 3.17 7.51
N SER A 125 6.06 3.25 8.23
CA SER A 125 6.88 4.46 8.33
C SER A 125 8.15 4.25 7.54
N PHE A 126 8.51 5.21 6.71
CA PHE A 126 9.73 5.17 5.91
C PHE A 126 10.57 6.41 6.13
N ASP A 127 11.87 6.20 6.16
CA ASP A 127 12.85 7.24 6.36
C ASP A 127 13.96 7.10 5.33
N GLU A 128 14.54 8.24 4.91
CA GLU A 128 15.57 8.27 3.88
C GLU A 128 15.15 7.46 2.63
N ALA A 129 13.99 7.81 2.09
CA ALA A 129 13.40 7.13 0.96
C ALA A 129 13.55 7.96 -0.31
N TYR A 130 13.59 7.29 -1.46
CA TYR A 130 13.81 7.93 -2.75
C TYR A 130 12.66 7.61 -3.70
N LEU A 131 12.10 8.65 -4.32
CA LEU A 131 11.15 8.54 -5.41
C LEU A 131 11.93 8.19 -6.68
N TYR A 132 11.68 7.03 -7.28
CA TYR A 132 12.44 6.59 -8.45
C TYR A 132 11.60 6.29 -9.69
N CYS A 133 10.28 6.30 -9.56
CA CYS A 133 9.36 6.16 -10.67
C CYS A 133 8.08 6.97 -10.40
N TYR A 134 7.62 7.71 -11.39
CA TYR A 134 6.37 8.45 -11.36
C TYR A 134 5.67 8.26 -12.71
N ASP A 135 4.38 7.97 -12.66
CA ASP A 135 3.52 7.78 -13.81
C ASP A 135 2.15 8.41 -13.53
N GLU A 136 1.67 9.21 -14.46
CA GLU A 136 0.37 9.86 -14.36
C GLU A 136 -0.46 9.56 -15.60
N ILE A 137 -1.64 8.99 -15.39
CA ILE A 137 -2.56 8.61 -16.44
C ILE A 137 -3.74 9.59 -16.43
N MET A 138 -3.78 10.42 -17.46
CA MET A 138 -4.87 11.36 -17.73
C MET A 138 -5.72 10.85 -18.88
N ASN A 139 -7.00 10.62 -18.67
CA ASN A 139 -7.92 10.16 -19.69
C ASN A 139 -9.13 11.10 -19.79
N ALA A 140 -9.33 11.72 -20.95
CA ALA A 140 -10.41 12.67 -21.18
C ALA A 140 -11.70 11.99 -21.70
N THR A 141 -11.64 10.73 -22.10
CA THR A 141 -12.73 10.04 -22.82
C THR A 141 -13.44 8.97 -22.00
N GLU A 142 -12.85 8.54 -20.90
CA GLU A 142 -13.42 7.49 -20.06
C GLU A 142 -13.89 8.05 -18.70
N SER A 143 -14.88 7.40 -18.12
CA SER A 143 -15.35 7.68 -16.76
C SER A 143 -14.39 7.19 -15.67
N SER A 144 -13.20 6.73 -16.05
CA SER A 144 -12.16 6.25 -15.16
C SER A 144 -11.50 7.42 -14.44
N PRO A 145 -11.19 7.32 -13.15
CA PRO A 145 -10.46 8.36 -12.44
C PRO A 145 -9.06 8.53 -13.04
N MET A 146 -8.59 9.77 -13.08
CA MET A 146 -7.19 10.07 -13.38
C MET A 146 -6.33 9.53 -12.25
N LEU A 147 -5.26 8.83 -12.58
CA LEU A 147 -4.45 8.09 -11.62
C LEU A 147 -3.00 8.58 -11.63
N THR A 148 -2.50 8.82 -10.45
CA THR A 148 -1.06 9.03 -10.19
C THR A 148 -0.49 7.80 -9.53
N ARG A 149 0.60 7.29 -10.06
CA ARG A 149 1.34 6.12 -9.58
C ARG A 149 2.79 6.48 -9.36
N PHE A 150 3.35 6.03 -8.26
CA PHE A 150 4.78 6.23 -8.01
C PHE A 150 5.36 5.12 -7.13
N LEU A 151 6.67 5.02 -7.19
CA LEU A 151 7.42 4.05 -6.41
C LEU A 151 8.42 4.75 -5.51
N ILE A 152 8.44 4.30 -4.26
CA ILE A 152 9.37 4.76 -3.22
C ILE A 152 10.32 3.61 -2.88
N SER A 153 11.60 3.90 -2.84
CA SER A 153 12.63 2.98 -2.34
C SER A 153 13.16 3.49 -1.00
N PRO A 154 12.64 2.98 0.13
CA PRO A 154 13.10 3.40 1.44
C PRO A 154 14.44 2.75 1.77
N THR A 155 15.35 3.50 2.39
CA THR A 155 16.53 2.96 3.03
C THR A 155 16.17 2.30 4.35
N ARG A 156 15.21 2.91 5.07
CA ARG A 156 14.63 2.35 6.28
C ARG A 156 13.11 2.28 6.17
N LEU A 157 12.54 1.13 6.55
CA LEU A 157 11.11 0.87 6.56
C LEU A 157 10.72 0.21 7.88
N ASP A 158 9.85 0.84 8.64
CA ASP A 158 9.25 0.32 9.85
C ASP A 158 7.80 -0.14 9.57
N ILE A 159 7.46 -1.34 9.96
CA ILE A 159 6.12 -1.93 9.78
C ILE A 159 5.47 -2.12 11.14
N ASN A 160 4.36 -1.43 11.38
CA ASN A 160 3.61 -1.45 12.64
C ASN A 160 4.49 -1.16 13.87
N ARG A 161 5.60 -0.45 13.70
CA ARG A 161 6.60 -0.20 14.77
C ARG A 161 7.18 -1.47 15.40
N THR A 162 6.98 -2.63 14.80
CA THR A 162 7.45 -3.91 15.33
C THR A 162 8.59 -4.49 14.49
N ILE A 163 8.55 -4.30 13.19
CA ILE A 163 9.55 -4.82 12.26
C ILE A 163 10.26 -3.65 11.60
N ARG A 164 11.57 -3.59 11.70
CA ARG A 164 12.43 -2.62 11.06
C ARG A 164 13.26 -3.28 9.97
N LEU A 165 13.28 -2.65 8.81
CA LEU A 165 14.10 -3.02 7.67
C LEU A 165 15.04 -1.85 7.40
N ASP A 166 16.34 -2.02 7.61
CA ASP A 166 17.35 -0.99 7.42
C ASP A 166 18.42 -1.49 6.44
N ARG A 167 18.50 -0.85 5.27
CA ARG A 167 19.48 -1.18 4.23
C ARG A 167 20.86 -0.58 4.46
N ARG A 168 20.99 0.32 5.45
CA ARG A 168 22.27 0.96 5.81
C ARG A 168 23.15 0.07 6.66
N ILE A 169 22.59 -0.97 7.24
CA ILE A 169 23.34 -1.91 8.06
C ILE A 169 24.36 -2.61 7.16
N ASN A 170 25.63 -2.28 7.34
CA ASN A 170 26.74 -2.97 6.71
C ASN A 170 26.69 -4.41 7.19
N THR A 171 26.19 -5.27 6.34
CA THR A 171 25.86 -6.65 6.60
C THR A 171 27.12 -7.53 6.67
N THR A 172 27.99 -7.28 7.64
CA THR A 172 28.94 -8.32 8.05
C THR A 172 28.21 -9.58 8.55
N ASP A 173 26.96 -9.41 9.00
CA ASP A 173 26.11 -10.48 9.56
C ASP A 173 24.96 -10.91 8.64
N GLY A 174 24.82 -10.37 7.44
CA GLY A 174 23.89 -10.84 6.40
C GLY A 174 22.41 -10.49 6.54
N PHE A 175 22.00 -9.74 7.56
CA PHE A 175 20.62 -9.36 7.77
C PHE A 175 20.46 -7.83 7.75
N TRP A 176 19.57 -7.33 6.90
CA TRP A 176 19.23 -5.91 6.79
C TRP A 176 17.90 -5.56 7.46
N TRP A 177 17.31 -6.47 8.21
CA TRP A 177 16.09 -6.27 8.99
C TRP A 177 16.35 -6.58 10.46
N GLU A 178 15.75 -5.81 11.33
CA GLU A 178 15.78 -5.98 12.76
C GLU A 178 14.36 -5.86 13.34
N GLU A 179 14.11 -6.54 14.44
CA GLU A 179 12.90 -6.34 15.24
C GLU A 179 13.07 -5.08 16.11
N CYS A 180 12.09 -4.16 16.07
CA CYS A 180 12.15 -2.95 16.86
C CYS A 180 12.07 -3.27 18.36
N LYS A 181 13.09 -2.90 19.12
CA LYS A 181 13.05 -2.98 20.58
C LYS A 181 12.09 -1.93 21.14
N GLU A 182 11.43 -2.25 22.26
CA GLU A 182 10.42 -1.35 22.88
C GLU A 182 11.00 0.02 23.27
N GLU A 183 12.25 0.07 23.67
CA GLU A 183 12.93 1.30 24.08
C GLU A 183 13.10 2.33 22.95
N GLU A 184 13.12 1.90 21.69
CA GLU A 184 13.23 2.79 20.53
C GLU A 184 11.87 3.36 20.06
N ARG A 185 10.76 2.93 20.69
CA ARG A 185 9.41 3.39 20.35
C ARG A 185 9.05 4.76 20.92
N ILE A 186 9.90 5.34 21.79
CA ILE A 186 9.56 6.52 22.60
C ILE A 186 10.16 7.82 22.07
N VAL A 187 10.84 7.84 20.94
CA VAL A 187 11.40 9.08 20.41
C VAL A 187 10.79 9.41 19.06
N ILE A 188 9.61 10.02 19.11
CA ILE A 188 9.22 11.16 18.24
C ILE A 188 8.10 11.93 18.95
#